data_c0c90c8fb23d51d606ed7905b75f349c
#
_entry.id   c0c90c8fb23d51d606ed7905b75f349c
#
_cell.length_a   1.000
_cell.length_b   1.000
_cell.length_c   1.000
_cell.angle_alpha   90.00
_cell.angle_beta   90.00
_cell.angle_gamma   90.00
#
_symmetry.space_group_name_H-M   'P 1'
#
loop_
_entity.id
_entity.type
_entity.pdbx_description
1 polymer ?
#
loop_
_entity_poly.entity_id
_entity_poly.type
_entity_poly.pdbx_seq_one_letter_code
_entity_poly.pdbx_strand_id
1 'polypeptide(L)'
;EAPPPPGQVESDEDEGDVQLEETPAELPDYVRMRMQKGFYVSLDSEERVDGRTWYRTVRGAYVRASHVRQTEPAPVRGVVVGGRWSLPIAFVYRHGTRRLLRRSSDGSLLDRGVAEIGTPIAVTERTRWRRNDYAVGHDGSMFRTSSLRNAERRERPEGVPADGRWIHVDLSEQTLVAYEGDRPVFATIVSTGAAGFETPRGLFRIQSKHVSTTMDN
;
A
#
# COMPACT_ATOMS: atom_id res chain seq x y z
N GLU A 1 -20.57 14.91 37.65
CA GLU A 1 -21.17 14.49 36.40
C GLU A 1 -20.04 14.44 35.35
N ALA A 2 -19.63 13.21 34.96
CA ALA A 2 -18.53 12.99 34.04
C ALA A 2 -19.02 13.21 32.59
N PRO A 3 -18.19 13.77 31.67
CA PRO A 3 -18.59 13.96 30.29
C PRO A 3 -18.72 12.61 29.58
N PRO A 4 -19.65 12.47 28.60
CA PRO A 4 -19.85 11.22 27.88
C PRO A 4 -18.64 10.88 27.00
N PRO A 5 -18.39 9.60 26.71
CA PRO A 5 -17.30 9.17 25.84
C PRO A 5 -17.51 9.61 24.41
N PRO A 6 -16.45 9.82 23.62
CA PRO A 6 -16.54 10.28 22.24
C PRO A 6 -17.24 9.23 21.36
N GLY A 7 -18.14 9.74 20.51
CA GLY A 7 -19.14 9.04 19.74
C GLY A 7 -18.66 7.76 19.04
N GLN A 8 -19.41 6.73 19.29
CA GLN A 8 -19.55 5.59 18.40
C GLN A 8 -20.14 6.15 17.08
N VAL A 9 -19.39 6.00 16.01
CA VAL A 9 -19.94 6.13 14.67
C VAL A 9 -20.84 4.91 14.53
N GLU A 10 -22.16 5.12 14.62
CA GLU A 10 -23.13 4.13 14.20
C GLU A 10 -22.81 3.80 12.74
N SER A 11 -22.33 2.61 12.50
CA SER A 11 -22.36 1.99 11.20
C SER A 11 -23.83 1.75 10.90
N ASP A 12 -24.41 2.53 9.99
CA ASP A 12 -25.63 2.15 9.32
C ASP A 12 -25.33 0.84 8.54
N GLU A 13 -25.45 -0.27 9.24
CA GLU A 13 -25.64 -1.60 8.67
C GLU A 13 -27.06 -1.64 8.12
N ASP A 14 -27.24 -1.02 6.95
CA ASP A 14 -28.33 -1.38 6.06
C ASP A 14 -27.98 -2.76 5.49
N GLU A 15 -28.19 -3.80 6.31
CA GLU A 15 -28.31 -5.19 5.87
C GLU A 15 -29.60 -5.33 5.06
N GLY A 16 -29.68 -4.65 3.94
CA GLY A 16 -30.55 -5.03 2.87
C GLY A 16 -30.07 -6.38 2.36
N ASP A 17 -30.83 -7.44 2.66
CA ASP A 17 -30.75 -8.75 2.06
C ASP A 17 -30.63 -8.57 0.53
N VAL A 18 -29.39 -8.54 0.05
CA VAL A 18 -29.13 -8.62 -1.38
C VAL A 18 -29.44 -10.06 -1.77
N GLN A 19 -30.69 -10.29 -2.17
CA GLN A 19 -31.05 -11.49 -2.91
C GLN A 19 -30.02 -11.62 -4.03
N LEU A 20 -29.16 -12.61 -3.91
CA LEU A 20 -28.27 -13.03 -4.98
C LEU A 20 -29.18 -13.49 -6.12
N GLU A 21 -29.49 -12.59 -7.04
CA GLU A 21 -30.13 -12.98 -8.30
C GLU A 21 -29.28 -14.09 -8.89
N GLU A 22 -29.88 -15.24 -9.08
CA GLU A 22 -29.25 -16.40 -9.68
C GLU A 22 -28.54 -15.96 -10.97
N THR A 23 -27.25 -16.09 -10.99
CA THR A 23 -26.41 -15.73 -12.12
C THR A 23 -26.85 -16.56 -13.32
N PRO A 24 -27.28 -15.96 -14.45
CA PRO A 24 -27.57 -16.73 -15.64
C PRO A 24 -26.39 -17.64 -15.98
N ALA A 25 -26.64 -18.90 -16.27
CA ALA A 25 -25.62 -19.91 -16.50
C ALA A 25 -24.70 -19.58 -17.68
N GLU A 26 -25.17 -18.74 -18.62
CA GLU A 26 -24.41 -18.29 -19.78
C GLU A 26 -24.40 -16.78 -19.88
N LEU A 27 -23.20 -16.21 -20.08
CA LEU A 27 -23.03 -14.79 -20.36
C LEU A 27 -23.33 -14.54 -21.85
N PRO A 28 -24.04 -13.44 -22.21
CA PRO A 28 -24.17 -13.04 -23.61
C PRO A 28 -22.78 -12.90 -24.27
N ASP A 29 -22.66 -13.23 -25.53
CA ASP A 29 -21.41 -13.24 -26.32
C ASP A 29 -20.61 -11.93 -26.26
N TYR A 30 -21.32 -10.81 -26.05
CA TYR A 30 -20.70 -9.48 -25.91
C TYR A 30 -20.21 -9.18 -24.48
N VAL A 31 -20.52 -10.02 -23.49
CA VAL A 31 -20.07 -9.88 -22.10
C VAL A 31 -18.86 -10.76 -21.87
N ARG A 32 -17.68 -10.15 -21.75
CA ARG A 32 -16.44 -10.89 -21.51
C ARG A 32 -16.33 -11.43 -20.10
N MET A 33 -16.83 -10.71 -19.13
CA MET A 33 -16.68 -11.03 -17.71
C MET A 33 -17.75 -10.30 -16.90
N ARG A 34 -18.29 -10.96 -15.90
CA ARG A 34 -19.10 -10.34 -14.86
C ARG A 34 -18.19 -10.02 -13.67
N MET A 35 -18.07 -8.74 -13.36
CA MET A 35 -17.25 -8.24 -12.24
C MET A 35 -18.12 -8.06 -11.00
N GLN A 36 -17.58 -8.40 -9.85
CA GLN A 36 -18.19 -8.16 -8.55
C GLN A 36 -17.66 -6.87 -7.93
N LYS A 37 -18.33 -6.38 -6.87
CA LYS A 37 -17.86 -5.23 -6.09
C LYS A 37 -16.44 -5.52 -5.55
N GLY A 38 -15.51 -4.60 -5.77
CA GLY A 38 -14.11 -4.75 -5.36
C GLY A 38 -13.14 -5.09 -6.49
N PHE A 39 -13.62 -5.46 -7.68
CA PHE A 39 -12.77 -5.60 -8.85
C PHE A 39 -12.22 -4.25 -9.31
N TYR A 40 -10.95 -4.24 -9.70
CA TYR A 40 -10.30 -3.07 -10.26
C TYR A 40 -10.03 -3.27 -11.75
N VAL A 41 -10.30 -2.23 -12.54
CA VAL A 41 -10.01 -2.20 -13.98
C VAL A 41 -9.21 -0.94 -14.30
N SER A 42 -8.22 -1.09 -15.17
CA SER A 42 -7.47 0.05 -15.69
C SER A 42 -8.22 0.65 -16.86
N LEU A 43 -8.51 1.95 -16.78
CA LEU A 43 -9.24 2.71 -17.77
C LEU A 43 -8.26 3.33 -18.77
N ASP A 44 -8.62 3.30 -20.06
CA ASP A 44 -7.87 3.89 -21.16
C ASP A 44 -8.52 5.21 -21.59
N SER A 45 -9.82 5.17 -21.89
CA SER A 45 -10.55 6.34 -22.40
C SER A 45 -12.00 6.35 -21.92
N GLU A 46 -12.63 7.51 -22.05
CA GLU A 46 -14.05 7.71 -21.82
C GLU A 46 -14.74 7.92 -23.19
N GLU A 47 -15.84 7.22 -23.40
CA GLU A 47 -16.65 7.33 -24.61
C GLU A 47 -18.12 7.55 -24.27
N ARG A 48 -18.83 8.30 -25.11
CA ARG A 48 -20.26 8.55 -24.92
C ARG A 48 -21.04 7.95 -26.08
N VAL A 49 -21.88 6.97 -25.77
CA VAL A 49 -22.72 6.26 -26.76
C VAL A 49 -24.17 6.30 -26.25
N ASP A 50 -25.09 6.72 -27.10
CA ASP A 50 -26.53 6.80 -26.83
C ASP A 50 -26.86 7.54 -25.50
N GLY A 51 -26.16 8.67 -25.26
CA GLY A 51 -26.35 9.48 -24.06
C GLY A 51 -25.79 8.87 -22.77
N ARG A 52 -25.14 7.72 -22.84
CA ARG A 52 -24.52 7.02 -21.72
C ARG A 52 -23.00 7.08 -21.80
N THR A 53 -22.36 7.26 -20.65
CA THR A 53 -20.90 7.26 -20.54
C THR A 53 -20.39 5.83 -20.31
N TRP A 54 -19.39 5.46 -21.09
CA TRP A 54 -18.68 4.19 -21.01
C TRP A 54 -17.19 4.44 -20.83
N TYR A 55 -16.55 3.62 -20.04
CA TYR A 55 -15.10 3.59 -19.96
C TYR A 55 -14.57 2.41 -20.78
N ARG A 56 -13.67 2.70 -21.69
CA ARG A 56 -12.86 1.68 -22.35
C ARG A 56 -11.72 1.27 -21.43
N THR A 57 -11.55 -0.01 -21.23
CA THR A 57 -10.43 -0.55 -20.46
C THR A 57 -9.19 -0.68 -21.35
N VAL A 58 -8.00 -0.73 -20.73
CA VAL A 58 -6.74 -0.97 -21.46
C VAL A 58 -6.72 -2.30 -22.21
N ARG A 59 -7.65 -3.21 -21.93
CA ARG A 59 -7.85 -4.47 -22.66
C ARG A 59 -8.91 -4.38 -23.76
N GLY A 60 -9.41 -3.19 -24.06
CA GLY A 60 -10.40 -2.93 -25.11
C GLY A 60 -11.82 -3.38 -24.77
N ALA A 61 -12.11 -3.77 -23.53
CA ALA A 61 -13.48 -4.00 -23.08
C ALA A 61 -14.12 -2.70 -22.61
N TYR A 62 -15.45 -2.64 -22.60
CA TYR A 62 -16.21 -1.48 -22.14
C TYR A 62 -16.94 -1.79 -20.84
N VAL A 63 -16.98 -0.82 -19.93
CA VAL A 63 -17.74 -0.87 -18.70
C VAL A 63 -18.54 0.41 -18.52
N ARG A 64 -19.78 0.32 -18.02
CA ARG A 64 -20.60 1.51 -17.77
C ARG A 64 -19.99 2.36 -16.67
N ALA A 65 -19.86 3.66 -16.91
CA ALA A 65 -19.34 4.60 -15.94
C ALA A 65 -20.14 4.60 -14.62
N SER A 66 -21.45 4.38 -14.69
CA SER A 66 -22.32 4.29 -13.51
C SER A 66 -22.04 3.08 -12.61
N HIS A 67 -21.36 2.07 -13.11
CA HIS A 67 -21.00 0.86 -12.35
C HIS A 67 -19.56 0.88 -11.84
N VAL A 68 -18.83 1.94 -12.10
CA VAL A 68 -17.41 2.06 -11.74
C VAL A 68 -17.20 3.34 -10.94
N ARG A 69 -16.44 3.24 -9.89
CA ARG A 69 -15.93 4.40 -9.18
C ARG A 69 -14.46 4.59 -9.53
N GLN A 70 -14.14 5.72 -10.15
CA GLN A 70 -12.74 6.07 -10.37
C GLN A 70 -12.03 6.25 -9.04
N THR A 71 -10.88 5.66 -8.91
CA THR A 71 -9.99 5.81 -7.75
C THR A 71 -8.61 6.20 -8.26
N GLU A 72 -7.98 7.13 -7.58
CA GLU A 72 -6.57 7.39 -7.83
C GLU A 72 -5.71 6.26 -7.27
N PRO A 73 -4.62 5.89 -7.96
CA PRO A 73 -3.68 4.93 -7.42
C PRO A 73 -3.12 5.44 -6.09
N ALA A 74 -2.78 4.53 -5.19
CA ALA A 74 -2.14 4.90 -3.93
C ALA A 74 -0.90 5.76 -4.22
N PRO A 75 -0.67 6.85 -3.48
CA PRO A 75 0.43 7.79 -3.72
C PRO A 75 1.81 7.18 -3.42
N VAL A 76 1.84 5.95 -2.95
CA VAL A 76 3.07 5.23 -2.58
C VAL A 76 3.85 4.83 -3.83
N ARG A 77 5.04 5.41 -3.99
CA ARG A 77 5.90 5.13 -5.14
C ARG A 77 7.18 4.37 -4.78
N GLY A 78 7.48 4.20 -3.49
CA GLY A 78 8.74 3.65 -3.04
C GLY A 78 9.95 4.52 -3.37
N VAL A 79 11.13 4.01 -3.10
CA VAL A 79 12.40 4.71 -3.36
C VAL A 79 13.43 3.78 -3.99
N VAL A 80 14.24 4.31 -4.89
CA VAL A 80 15.45 3.64 -5.37
C VAL A 80 16.51 3.76 -4.27
N VAL A 81 17.01 2.61 -3.82
CA VAL A 81 18.05 2.53 -2.78
C VAL A 81 19.40 2.88 -3.41
N GLY A 82 20.10 3.79 -2.78
CA GLY A 82 21.35 4.38 -3.25
C GLY A 82 21.33 5.89 -3.07
N GLY A 83 22.48 6.54 -3.19
CA GLY A 83 22.62 7.95 -2.94
C GLY A 83 22.18 8.32 -1.51
N ARG A 84 21.14 9.15 -1.38
CA ARG A 84 20.60 9.55 -0.06
C ARG A 84 19.77 8.47 0.63
N TRP A 85 19.38 7.41 -0.06
CA TRP A 85 18.53 6.36 0.47
C TRP A 85 19.35 5.11 0.78
N SER A 86 19.53 4.82 2.05
CA SER A 86 20.14 3.58 2.54
C SER A 86 19.21 2.91 3.54
N LEU A 87 19.22 1.59 3.58
CA LEU A 87 18.49 0.85 4.60
C LEU A 87 19.13 1.03 5.99
N PRO A 88 18.31 1.17 7.05
CA PRO A 88 16.85 1.05 7.09
C PRO A 88 16.12 2.29 6.57
N ILE A 89 15.03 2.06 5.83
CA ILE A 89 14.13 3.10 5.37
C ILE A 89 12.78 2.86 6.03
N ALA A 90 12.23 3.87 6.69
CA ALA A 90 10.88 3.81 7.20
C ALA A 90 9.91 4.52 6.25
N PHE A 91 8.67 4.08 6.24
CA PHE A 91 7.60 4.69 5.47
C PHE A 91 6.45 5.04 6.41
N VAL A 92 5.89 6.23 6.25
CA VAL A 92 4.66 6.61 6.94
C VAL A 92 3.50 5.76 6.43
N TYR A 93 2.77 5.08 7.32
CA TYR A 93 1.61 4.26 6.92
C TYR A 93 0.30 4.67 7.59
N ARG A 94 0.35 5.49 8.65
CA ARG A 94 -0.85 6.00 9.32
C ARG A 94 -1.18 7.42 8.91
N HIS A 95 -2.45 7.68 8.65
CA HIS A 95 -2.96 9.05 8.51
C HIS A 95 -2.69 9.88 9.76
N GLY A 96 -2.49 11.18 9.58
CA GLY A 96 -2.27 12.10 10.70
C GLY A 96 -0.91 11.96 11.38
N THR A 97 0.04 11.23 10.80
CA THR A 97 1.39 11.09 11.35
C THR A 97 2.07 12.45 11.42
N ARG A 98 2.41 12.88 12.63
CA ARG A 98 3.08 14.17 12.87
C ARG A 98 4.57 14.09 12.55
N ARG A 99 5.06 15.10 11.86
CA ARG A 99 6.47 15.38 11.68
C ARG A 99 6.90 16.34 12.78
N LEU A 100 7.84 15.94 13.60
CA LEU A 100 8.30 16.69 14.76
C LEU A 100 9.78 17.03 14.59
N LEU A 101 10.22 18.14 15.20
CA LEU A 101 11.63 18.48 15.36
C LEU A 101 11.92 18.69 16.84
N ARG A 102 13.08 18.19 17.29
CA ARG A 102 13.55 18.47 18.65
C ARG A 102 14.20 19.84 18.70
N ARG A 103 13.68 20.70 19.57
CA ARG A 103 14.25 22.03 19.81
C ARG A 103 15.53 21.91 20.62
N SER A 104 16.58 22.57 20.19
CA SER A 104 17.88 22.49 20.86
C SER A 104 17.90 23.22 22.21
N SER A 105 17.07 24.25 22.39
CA SER A 105 17.06 25.10 23.58
C SER A 105 16.54 24.43 24.84
N ASP A 106 15.51 23.59 24.71
CA ASP A 106 14.77 22.96 25.84
C ASP A 106 14.43 21.50 25.64
N GLY A 107 14.84 20.92 24.48
CA GLY A 107 14.54 19.55 24.12
C GLY A 107 13.07 19.26 23.83
N SER A 108 12.20 20.29 23.80
CA SER A 108 10.79 20.13 23.45
C SER A 108 10.63 19.74 21.99
N LEU A 109 9.48 19.09 21.67
CA LEU A 109 9.15 18.75 20.29
C LEU A 109 8.29 19.84 19.66
N LEU A 110 8.74 20.34 18.53
CA LEU A 110 8.04 21.29 17.68
C LEU A 110 7.31 20.52 16.58
N ASP A 111 6.01 20.74 16.46
CA ASP A 111 5.20 20.18 15.36
C ASP A 111 5.50 20.92 14.05
N ARG A 112 5.79 20.16 13.00
CA ARG A 112 6.09 20.64 11.64
C ARG A 112 5.03 20.19 10.62
N GLY A 113 3.86 19.80 11.11
CA GLY A 113 2.74 19.38 10.28
C GLY A 113 2.61 17.87 10.15
N VAL A 114 1.79 17.46 9.21
CA VAL A 114 1.45 16.06 8.94
C VAL A 114 2.25 15.54 7.76
N ALA A 115 2.80 14.35 7.91
CA ALA A 115 3.43 13.62 6.81
C ALA A 115 2.39 12.75 6.10
N GLU A 116 2.47 12.71 4.77
CA GLU A 116 1.59 11.90 3.93
C GLU A 116 1.96 10.41 4.02
N ILE A 117 0.95 9.54 3.81
CA ILE A 117 1.18 8.10 3.70
C ILE A 117 2.14 7.83 2.53
N GLY A 118 3.06 6.89 2.74
CA GLY A 118 4.09 6.55 1.77
C GLY A 118 5.32 7.47 1.81
N THR A 119 5.31 8.55 2.62
CA THR A 119 6.51 9.38 2.80
C THR A 119 7.67 8.54 3.30
N PRO A 120 8.78 8.44 2.55
CA PRO A 120 9.95 7.70 2.97
C PRO A 120 10.80 8.54 3.93
N ILE A 121 11.43 7.86 4.88
CA ILE A 121 12.31 8.45 5.90
C ILE A 121 13.60 7.65 5.89
N ALA A 122 14.72 8.29 5.54
CA ALA A 122 16.05 7.72 5.75
C ALA A 122 16.36 7.77 7.24
N VAL A 123 16.21 6.63 7.91
CA VAL A 123 16.36 6.54 9.38
C VAL A 123 17.84 6.58 9.73
N THR A 124 18.25 7.60 10.48
CA THR A 124 19.63 7.75 10.96
C THR A 124 19.78 7.33 12.41
N GLU A 125 18.70 7.46 13.19
CA GLU A 125 18.71 7.17 14.62
C GLU A 125 17.32 6.70 15.07
N ARG A 126 17.28 5.89 16.12
CA ARG A 126 16.09 5.58 16.90
C ARG A 126 16.28 6.13 18.31
N THR A 127 15.31 6.88 18.81
CA THR A 127 15.40 7.53 20.10
C THR A 127 14.10 7.41 20.87
N ARG A 128 14.21 7.49 22.20
CA ARG A 128 13.04 7.52 23.08
C ARG A 128 12.91 8.91 23.69
N TRP A 129 11.72 9.48 23.54
CA TRP A 129 11.41 10.74 24.20
C TRP A 129 10.13 10.59 24.99
N ARG A 130 10.25 10.81 26.32
CA ARG A 130 9.21 10.48 27.28
C ARG A 130 8.83 8.99 27.18
N ARG A 131 7.55 8.69 26.89
CA ARG A 131 7.01 7.31 26.80
C ARG A 131 6.90 6.78 25.37
N ASN A 132 7.41 7.51 24.39
CA ASN A 132 7.26 7.16 22.97
C ASN A 132 8.61 6.94 22.31
N ASP A 133 8.63 6.00 21.38
CA ASP A 133 9.78 5.72 20.54
C ASP A 133 9.63 6.44 19.18
N TYR A 134 10.74 6.99 18.71
CA TYR A 134 10.80 7.79 17.48
C TYR A 134 11.92 7.31 16.59
N ALA A 135 11.65 7.32 15.27
CA ALA A 135 12.67 7.28 14.25
C ALA A 135 13.04 8.71 13.85
N VAL A 136 14.33 8.97 13.75
CA VAL A 136 14.87 10.26 13.34
C VAL A 136 15.35 10.15 11.90
N GLY A 137 14.87 11.03 11.05
CA GLY A 137 15.30 11.14 9.67
C GLY A 137 16.58 11.95 9.52
N HIS A 138 17.22 11.84 8.36
CA HIS A 138 18.45 12.56 8.03
C HIS A 138 18.33 14.09 8.17
N ASP A 139 17.12 14.63 8.05
CA ASP A 139 16.81 16.05 8.23
C ASP A 139 16.51 16.43 9.69
N GLY A 140 16.73 15.52 10.63
CA GLY A 140 16.41 15.69 12.05
C GLY A 140 14.92 15.55 12.39
N SER A 141 14.07 15.30 11.40
CA SER A 141 12.64 15.09 11.66
C SER A 141 12.41 13.80 12.43
N MET A 142 11.53 13.85 13.42
CA MET A 142 11.17 12.75 14.29
C MET A 142 9.74 12.28 13.99
N PHE A 143 9.56 10.97 13.90
CA PHE A 143 8.28 10.34 13.65
C PHE A 143 8.06 9.22 14.66
N ARG A 144 6.85 9.08 15.19
CA ARG A 144 6.53 7.95 16.07
C ARG A 144 6.72 6.64 15.33
N THR A 145 7.48 5.70 15.90
CA THR A 145 7.73 4.39 15.29
C THR A 145 6.44 3.60 15.06
N SER A 146 5.44 3.76 15.94
CA SER A 146 4.13 3.13 15.79
C SER A 146 3.31 3.60 14.56
N SER A 147 3.75 4.66 13.90
CA SER A 147 3.12 5.18 12.67
C SER A 147 3.92 4.84 11.41
N LEU A 148 4.96 4.03 11.56
CA LEU A 148 5.91 3.71 10.49
C LEU A 148 5.91 2.22 10.17
N ARG A 149 6.30 1.91 8.95
CA ARG A 149 6.70 0.59 8.47
C ARG A 149 8.16 0.63 8.07
N ASN A 150 8.92 -0.39 8.45
CA ASN A 150 10.37 -0.38 8.30
C ASN A 150 10.80 -1.37 7.23
N ALA A 151 11.49 -0.88 6.21
CA ALA A 151 12.21 -1.70 5.26
C ALA A 151 13.65 -1.85 5.76
N GLU A 152 14.01 -3.05 6.19
CA GLU A 152 15.32 -3.39 6.71
C GLU A 152 16.12 -4.24 5.74
N ARG A 153 17.43 -4.22 5.88
CA ARG A 153 18.30 -5.09 5.10
C ARG A 153 18.08 -6.55 5.50
N ARG A 154 18.07 -7.42 4.50
CA ARG A 154 18.00 -8.86 4.69
C ARG A 154 19.17 -9.53 3.97
N GLU A 155 19.61 -10.65 4.51
CA GLU A 155 20.57 -11.51 3.87
C GLU A 155 19.92 -12.25 2.69
N ARG A 156 20.72 -12.53 1.67
CA ARG A 156 20.25 -13.24 0.49
C ARG A 156 19.89 -14.68 0.88
N PRO A 157 18.68 -15.14 0.52
CA PRO A 157 18.26 -16.50 0.82
C PRO A 157 19.15 -17.55 0.17
N GLU A 158 19.30 -18.69 0.85
CA GLU A 158 19.97 -19.85 0.27
C GLU A 158 19.27 -20.27 -1.04
N GLY A 159 20.05 -20.68 -2.05
CA GLY A 159 19.54 -21.03 -3.37
C GLY A 159 19.30 -19.86 -4.33
N VAL A 160 19.52 -18.61 -3.90
CA VAL A 160 19.58 -17.45 -4.81
C VAL A 160 21.02 -17.21 -5.23
N PRO A 161 21.35 -17.17 -6.56
CA PRO A 161 22.70 -16.89 -7.05
C PRO A 161 23.25 -15.55 -6.54
N ALA A 162 24.58 -15.44 -6.45
CA ALA A 162 25.24 -14.22 -5.95
C ALA A 162 24.95 -12.97 -6.78
N ASP A 163 24.67 -13.12 -8.06
CA ASP A 163 24.25 -12.09 -9.02
C ASP A 163 22.72 -12.10 -9.27
N GLY A 164 22.01 -12.95 -8.56
CA GLY A 164 20.56 -13.14 -8.73
C GLY A 164 19.77 -11.92 -8.30
N ARG A 165 18.61 -11.69 -8.95
CA ARG A 165 17.62 -10.71 -8.54
C ARG A 165 16.57 -11.37 -7.67
N TRP A 166 16.27 -10.75 -6.55
CA TRP A 166 15.28 -11.26 -5.63
C TRP A 166 14.56 -10.14 -4.89
N ILE A 167 13.42 -10.47 -4.32
CA ILE A 167 12.56 -9.56 -3.59
C ILE A 167 12.28 -10.16 -2.23
N HIS A 168 12.46 -9.37 -1.18
CA HIS A 168 12.00 -9.70 0.16
C HIS A 168 10.72 -8.94 0.48
N VAL A 169 9.68 -9.65 0.92
CA VAL A 169 8.45 -9.06 1.45
C VAL A 169 8.36 -9.39 2.94
N ASP A 170 8.39 -8.37 3.77
CA ASP A 170 8.15 -8.52 5.21
C ASP A 170 6.64 -8.37 5.47
N LEU A 171 6.00 -9.47 5.85
CA LEU A 171 4.54 -9.50 6.09
C LEU A 171 4.14 -8.74 7.35
N SER A 172 5.01 -8.63 8.34
CA SER A 172 4.74 -7.92 9.60
C SER A 172 4.87 -6.41 9.43
N GLU A 173 5.91 -5.97 8.72
CA GLU A 173 6.16 -4.57 8.38
C GLU A 173 5.41 -4.13 7.12
N GLN A 174 4.87 -5.06 6.34
CA GLN A 174 4.25 -4.78 5.04
C GLN A 174 5.16 -3.94 4.14
N THR A 175 6.42 -4.35 4.06
CA THR A 175 7.44 -3.70 3.24
C THR A 175 8.01 -4.66 2.22
N LEU A 176 8.50 -4.12 1.12
CA LEU A 176 9.18 -4.84 0.05
C LEU A 176 10.53 -4.20 -0.19
N VAL A 177 11.56 -5.03 -0.27
CA VAL A 177 12.90 -4.62 -0.69
C VAL A 177 13.34 -5.49 -1.85
N ALA A 178 13.73 -4.88 -2.96
CA ALA A 178 14.32 -5.58 -4.11
C ALA A 178 15.84 -5.51 -4.06
N TYR A 179 16.47 -6.58 -4.52
CA TYR A 179 17.93 -6.78 -4.49
C TYR A 179 18.48 -7.22 -5.83
N GLU A 180 19.72 -6.83 -6.09
CA GLU A 180 20.60 -7.41 -7.09
C GLU A 180 21.82 -7.99 -6.35
N GLY A 181 21.92 -9.32 -6.28
CA GLY A 181 22.84 -9.98 -5.36
C GLY A 181 22.56 -9.59 -3.91
N ASP A 182 23.56 -9.05 -3.23
CA ASP A 182 23.45 -8.57 -1.86
C ASP A 182 23.17 -7.05 -1.77
N ARG A 183 23.02 -6.38 -2.92
CA ARG A 183 22.78 -4.94 -3.02
C ARG A 183 21.28 -4.64 -3.07
N PRO A 184 20.71 -3.94 -2.07
CA PRO A 184 19.35 -3.47 -2.18
C PRO A 184 19.26 -2.35 -3.24
N VAL A 185 18.23 -2.41 -4.09
CA VAL A 185 18.05 -1.46 -5.21
C VAL A 185 16.75 -0.68 -5.13
N PHE A 186 15.74 -1.20 -4.43
CA PHE A 186 14.45 -0.54 -4.31
C PHE A 186 13.76 -0.94 -3.00
N ALA A 187 13.03 -0.02 -2.38
CA ALA A 187 12.19 -0.27 -1.21
C ALA A 187 10.85 0.44 -1.29
N THR A 188 9.80 -0.22 -0.79
CA THR A 188 8.45 0.35 -0.72
C THR A 188 7.62 -0.32 0.36
N ILE A 189 6.45 0.26 0.65
CA ILE A 189 5.39 -0.44 1.40
C ILE A 189 4.48 -1.19 0.42
N VAL A 190 3.93 -2.30 0.89
CA VAL A 190 3.00 -3.15 0.13
C VAL A 190 1.79 -3.46 0.99
N SER A 191 0.69 -3.85 0.37
CA SER A 191 -0.43 -4.49 1.04
C SER A 191 -0.28 -6.00 0.89
N THR A 192 -0.31 -6.71 2.00
CA THR A 192 -0.31 -8.18 2.04
C THR A 192 -1.72 -8.70 2.32
N GLY A 193 -1.90 -10.01 2.22
CA GLY A 193 -3.21 -10.65 2.42
C GLY A 193 -3.83 -10.32 3.78
N ALA A 194 -5.16 -10.20 3.79
CA ALA A 194 -5.96 -10.01 4.99
C ALA A 194 -6.28 -11.35 5.68
N ALA A 195 -6.89 -11.29 6.86
CA ALA A 195 -7.35 -12.49 7.55
C ALA A 195 -8.29 -13.33 6.67
N GLY A 196 -8.00 -14.62 6.55
CA GLY A 196 -8.69 -15.57 5.66
C GLY A 196 -8.14 -15.61 4.23
N PHE A 197 -7.24 -14.68 3.87
CA PHE A 197 -6.56 -14.60 2.57
C PHE A 197 -5.09 -14.26 2.77
N GLU A 198 -4.44 -14.95 3.70
CA GLU A 198 -3.06 -14.65 4.10
C GLU A 198 -2.09 -14.87 2.95
N THR A 199 -1.14 -13.98 2.81
CA THR A 199 -0.01 -14.17 1.90
C THR A 199 0.84 -15.34 2.40
N PRO A 200 1.03 -16.40 1.60
CA PRO A 200 1.81 -17.56 2.03
C PRO A 200 3.28 -17.18 2.28
N ARG A 201 3.89 -17.83 3.27
CA ARG A 201 5.30 -17.64 3.61
C ARG A 201 6.14 -18.67 2.89
N GLY A 202 7.33 -18.27 2.49
CA GLY A 202 8.29 -19.17 1.85
C GLY A 202 9.14 -18.49 0.79
N LEU A 203 9.96 -19.28 0.12
CA LEU A 203 10.74 -18.87 -1.04
C LEU A 203 10.00 -19.28 -2.31
N PHE A 204 9.67 -18.31 -3.14
CA PHE A 204 8.92 -18.50 -4.37
C PHE A 204 9.75 -18.03 -5.57
N ARG A 205 9.51 -18.64 -6.73
CA ARG A 205 10.08 -18.17 -8.00
C ARG A 205 9.00 -17.41 -8.80
N ILE A 206 9.37 -16.27 -9.34
CA ILE A 206 8.52 -15.54 -10.29
C ILE A 206 8.49 -16.32 -11.59
N GLN A 207 7.34 -16.91 -11.92
CA GLN A 207 7.14 -17.72 -13.13
C GLN A 207 6.88 -16.86 -14.36
N SER A 208 6.12 -15.78 -14.19
CA SER A 208 5.73 -14.90 -15.29
C SER A 208 5.56 -13.47 -14.82
N LYS A 209 5.69 -12.54 -15.74
CA LYS A 209 5.42 -11.11 -15.54
C LYS A 209 4.37 -10.66 -16.54
N HIS A 210 3.33 -10.04 -16.05
CA HIS A 210 2.25 -9.55 -16.90
C HIS A 210 2.15 -8.02 -16.75
N VAL A 211 1.95 -7.31 -17.85
CA VAL A 211 1.60 -5.88 -17.83
C VAL A 211 0.21 -5.70 -17.22
N SER A 212 -0.65 -6.65 -17.49
CA SER A 212 -2.03 -6.68 -16.98
C SER A 212 -2.50 -8.15 -16.97
N THR A 213 -3.08 -8.59 -15.87
CA THR A 213 -3.68 -9.92 -15.76
C THR A 213 -4.89 -9.88 -14.82
N THR A 214 -5.81 -10.83 -14.97
CA THR A 214 -6.85 -11.11 -13.99
C THR A 214 -6.27 -12.09 -12.97
N MET A 215 -6.51 -11.84 -11.70
CA MET A 215 -6.26 -12.84 -10.67
C MET A 215 -7.49 -13.76 -10.60
N ASP A 216 -7.31 -15.01 -10.99
CA ASP A 216 -8.30 -16.06 -10.83
C ASP A 216 -8.02 -16.76 -9.50
N ASN A 217 -9.08 -17.05 -8.75
CA ASN A 217 -9.02 -17.83 -7.51
C ASN A 217 -9.05 -19.32 -7.84
#